data_6609d4e8225aec3fe119b425e049c69e
#
_entry.id   6609d4e8225aec3fe119b425e049c69e
#
_cell.length_a   1.000
_cell.length_b   1.000
_cell.length_c   1.000
_cell.angle_alpha   90.00
_cell.angle_beta   90.00
_cell.angle_gamma   90.00
#
_symmetry.space_group_name_H-M   'P 1'
#
loop_
_entity.id
_entity.type
_entity.pdbx_description
1 polymer ?
#
loop_
_entity_poly.entity_id
_entity_poly.type
_entity_poly.pdbx_seq_one_letter_code
_entity_poly.pdbx_strand_id
1 'polypeptide(L)'
;FDAIHSTRSHRVAVRREYAPVSPRLLGRTHYPLEAVAGFIDALEIDTSATHMEWFFGPKGLKFSEIGCRPPGVGCWDLYAAANEFDIYRAWAEAVAYGTIHQRPSRAYSAGMIALRPDQDGEIRGYEGVDEIQRRFGEWIVASRFPDPGAPTQPVEAGYMANAWIRIRHPDYDHLRWMMDEIGRTIQVHAG
;
A
#
# COMPACT_ATOMS: atom_id res chain seq x y z
N PHE A 1 -1.06 6.41 6.70
CA PHE A 1 -0.97 4.96 6.60
C PHE A 1 -1.73 4.35 7.78
N ASP A 2 -2.94 3.83 7.55
CA ASP A 2 -3.61 2.96 8.50
C ASP A 2 -3.15 1.53 8.21
N ALA A 3 -2.11 1.08 8.89
CA ALA A 3 -1.75 -0.33 8.91
C ALA A 3 -2.71 -1.05 9.86
N ILE A 4 -3.62 -1.86 9.34
CA ILE A 4 -4.47 -2.73 10.15
C ILE A 4 -3.74 -4.07 10.26
N HIS A 5 -3.21 -4.38 11.43
CA HIS A 5 -2.62 -5.69 11.71
C HIS A 5 -3.74 -6.70 12.00
N SER A 6 -3.83 -7.72 11.16
CA SER A 6 -4.55 -8.96 11.45
C SER A 6 -3.52 -10.08 11.61
N THR A 7 -3.75 -11.00 12.53
CA THR A 7 -2.87 -12.14 12.76
C THR A 7 -2.71 -13.05 11.54
N ARG A 8 -3.61 -12.97 10.56
CA ARG A 8 -3.61 -13.79 9.33
C ARG A 8 -3.34 -13.00 8.05
N SER A 9 -3.41 -11.67 8.07
CA SER A 9 -3.16 -10.86 6.87
C SER A 9 -2.60 -9.49 7.22
N HIS A 10 -1.53 -9.06 6.53
CA HIS A 10 -1.06 -7.69 6.59
C HIS A 10 -1.72 -6.87 5.49
N ARG A 11 -2.35 -5.77 5.86
CA ARG A 11 -3.06 -4.87 4.94
C ARG A 11 -2.37 -3.53 4.94
N VAL A 12 -2.01 -3.07 3.76
CA VAL A 12 -1.52 -1.71 3.53
C VAL A 12 -2.51 -1.03 2.61
N ALA A 13 -3.15 0.03 3.09
CA ALA A 13 -4.04 0.85 2.28
C ALA A 13 -3.45 2.25 2.14
N VAL A 14 -3.31 2.71 0.91
CA VAL A 14 -2.91 4.09 0.60
C VAL A 14 -4.17 4.91 0.36
N ARG A 15 -4.41 5.86 1.24
CA ARG A 15 -5.57 6.74 1.16
C ARG A 15 -5.38 7.82 0.10
N ARG A 16 -6.44 8.14 -0.62
CA ARG A 16 -6.54 9.25 -1.55
C ARG A 16 -6.46 10.58 -0.79
N GLU A 17 -5.32 11.24 -0.76
CA GLU A 17 -5.09 12.35 0.17
C GLU A 17 -5.05 13.76 -0.44
N TYR A 18 -5.69 14.04 -1.54
CA TYR A 18 -5.84 15.43 -2.04
C TYR A 18 -7.15 15.68 -2.81
N ALA A 19 -8.24 15.02 -2.46
CA ALA A 19 -9.56 15.53 -2.81
C ALA A 19 -10.01 16.53 -1.73
N PRO A 20 -10.94 17.46 -2.02
CA PRO A 20 -11.58 18.22 -0.97
C PRO A 20 -12.24 17.24 -0.01
N VAL A 21 -11.58 17.00 1.10
CA VAL A 21 -11.97 16.03 2.11
C VAL A 21 -13.15 16.61 2.86
N SER A 22 -14.15 15.80 3.13
CA SER A 22 -15.24 16.25 3.99
C SER A 22 -14.67 16.78 5.31
N PRO A 23 -15.26 17.82 5.94
CA PRO A 23 -14.76 18.41 7.19
C PRO A 23 -14.48 17.40 8.30
N ARG A 24 -15.11 16.21 8.28
CA ARG A 24 -14.89 15.13 9.24
C ARG A 24 -13.54 14.40 9.07
N LEU A 25 -12.94 14.47 7.90
CA LEU A 25 -11.64 13.84 7.59
C LEU A 25 -10.48 14.84 7.66
N LEU A 26 -10.74 16.14 7.52
CA LEU A 26 -9.74 17.22 7.62
C LEU A 26 -8.96 17.22 8.94
N GLY A 27 -9.51 16.65 10.00
CA GLY A 27 -8.83 16.55 11.29
C GLY A 27 -7.86 15.36 11.43
N ARG A 28 -7.75 14.47 10.44
CA ARG A 28 -7.04 13.19 10.63
C ARG A 28 -5.83 12.93 9.73
N THR A 29 -5.64 13.68 8.64
CA THR A 29 -4.64 13.30 7.61
C THR A 29 -3.99 14.48 6.89
N HIS A 30 -4.02 15.69 7.41
CA HIS A 30 -3.21 16.77 6.86
C HIS A 30 -1.78 16.61 7.36
N TYR A 31 -0.93 16.01 6.52
CA TYR A 31 0.50 16.26 6.60
C TYR A 31 0.70 17.73 6.21
N PRO A 32 1.14 18.60 7.10
CA PRO A 32 1.44 19.97 6.70
C PRO A 32 2.60 19.87 5.69
N LEU A 33 2.32 20.17 4.41
CA LEU A 33 3.34 20.20 3.35
C LEU A 33 4.53 21.05 3.78
N GLU A 34 4.28 22.10 4.56
CA GLU A 34 5.31 22.94 5.17
C GLU A 34 6.23 22.16 6.13
N ALA A 35 5.69 21.23 6.94
CA ALA A 35 6.53 20.41 7.79
C ALA A 35 7.37 19.41 6.97
N VAL A 36 6.80 18.82 5.93
CA VAL A 36 7.55 17.94 5.00
C VAL A 36 8.66 18.72 4.31
N ALA A 37 8.37 19.91 3.76
CA ALA A 37 9.35 20.78 3.14
C ALA A 37 10.45 21.17 4.13
N GLY A 38 10.08 21.58 5.36
CA GLY A 38 11.03 21.94 6.41
C GLY A 38 11.99 20.80 6.78
N PHE A 39 11.54 19.53 6.77
CA PHE A 39 12.45 18.39 7.00
C PHE A 39 13.39 18.15 5.82
N ILE A 40 12.88 18.29 4.58
CA ILE A 40 13.71 18.15 3.37
C ILE A 40 14.80 19.22 3.35
N ASP A 41 14.44 20.46 3.63
CA ASP A 41 15.37 21.59 3.69
C ASP A 41 16.41 21.43 4.82
N ALA A 42 15.95 21.06 6.02
CA ALA A 42 16.84 20.89 7.18
C ALA A 42 17.85 19.73 7.03
N LEU A 43 17.51 18.75 6.21
CA LEU A 43 18.37 17.60 5.91
C LEU A 43 19.17 17.79 4.62
N GLU A 44 19.06 18.96 3.98
CA GLU A 44 19.73 19.28 2.72
C GLU A 44 19.49 18.21 1.63
N ILE A 45 18.27 17.64 1.61
CA ILE A 45 17.88 16.65 0.61
C ILE A 45 17.63 17.36 -0.72
N ASP A 46 18.44 17.06 -1.70
CA ASP A 46 18.27 17.50 -3.08
C ASP A 46 17.23 16.63 -3.81
N THR A 47 17.38 16.39 -5.08
CA THR A 47 16.42 15.63 -5.90
C THR A 47 16.46 14.16 -5.55
N SER A 48 15.48 13.68 -4.80
CA SER A 48 15.34 12.28 -4.40
C SER A 48 13.88 11.89 -4.16
N ALA A 49 13.61 10.58 -4.21
CA ALA A 49 12.40 10.04 -3.61
C ALA A 49 12.59 9.99 -2.10
N THR A 50 11.56 10.38 -1.35
CA THR A 50 11.56 10.26 0.11
C THR A 50 10.41 9.39 0.59
N HIS A 51 10.69 8.57 1.61
CA HIS A 51 9.71 7.82 2.37
C HIS A 51 9.72 8.36 3.80
N MET A 52 8.60 8.91 4.24
CA MET A 52 8.45 9.47 5.59
C MET A 52 7.44 8.67 6.39
N GLU A 53 7.76 8.40 7.65
CA GLU A 53 6.85 7.77 8.59
C GLU A 53 6.44 8.73 9.70
N TRP A 54 5.19 8.63 10.13
CA TRP A 54 4.58 9.54 11.08
C TRP A 54 3.68 8.79 12.06
N PHE A 55 3.69 9.20 13.32
CA PHE A 55 2.70 8.80 14.30
C PHE A 55 1.58 9.83 14.38
N PHE A 56 0.34 9.36 14.47
CA PHE A 56 -0.82 10.19 14.71
C PHE A 56 -1.57 9.73 15.97
N GLY A 57 -1.86 10.67 16.87
CA GLY A 57 -2.54 10.37 18.12
C GLY A 57 -3.12 11.63 18.77
N PRO A 58 -3.52 11.56 20.06
CA PRO A 58 -4.09 12.69 20.80
C PRO A 58 -3.21 13.95 20.82
N LYS A 59 -1.90 13.77 20.65
CA LYS A 59 -0.90 14.87 20.58
C LYS A 59 -0.67 15.36 19.15
N GLY A 60 -1.54 15.00 18.21
CA GLY A 60 -1.40 15.32 16.79
C GLY A 60 -0.38 14.45 16.06
N LEU A 61 0.05 14.94 14.91
CA LEU A 61 1.02 14.29 14.04
C LEU A 61 2.43 14.44 14.61
N LYS A 62 3.18 13.37 14.66
CA LYS A 62 4.59 13.34 15.08
C LYS A 62 5.43 12.62 14.03
N PHE A 63 6.49 13.26 13.60
CA PHE A 63 7.49 12.67 12.73
C PHE A 63 8.17 11.47 13.40
N SER A 64 8.39 10.41 12.64
CA SER A 64 9.08 9.20 13.06
C SER A 64 10.42 9.07 12.35
N GLU A 65 10.39 8.84 11.05
CA GLU A 65 11.61 8.69 10.25
C GLU A 65 11.44 9.18 8.81
N ILE A 66 12.57 9.42 8.14
CA ILE A 66 12.65 9.69 6.71
C ILE A 66 13.78 8.87 6.10
N GLY A 67 13.51 8.26 4.95
CA GLY A 67 14.50 7.63 4.09
C GLY A 67 14.52 8.26 2.71
N CYS A 68 15.70 8.59 2.19
CA CYS A 68 15.87 9.09 0.82
C CYS A 68 15.90 7.92 -0.18
N ARG A 69 14.80 7.20 -0.27
CA ARG A 69 14.60 6.02 -1.12
C ARG A 69 13.12 5.79 -1.42
N PRO A 70 12.80 5.02 -2.48
CA PRO A 70 11.46 4.48 -2.64
C PRO A 70 11.04 3.63 -1.42
N PRO A 71 9.78 3.71 -0.98
CA PRO A 71 9.25 2.84 0.06
C PRO A 71 9.27 1.38 -0.38
N GLY A 72 9.39 0.47 0.59
CA GLY A 72 9.28 -0.97 0.38
C GLY A 72 7.84 -1.46 0.19
N VAL A 73 7.66 -2.78 0.24
CA VAL A 73 6.36 -3.48 0.29
C VAL A 73 5.41 -3.14 -0.87
N GLY A 74 5.95 -2.70 -2.02
CA GLY A 74 5.12 -2.33 -3.18
C GLY A 74 4.25 -1.09 -2.98
N CYS A 75 4.60 -0.19 -2.05
CA CYS A 75 3.85 1.06 -1.82
C CYS A 75 3.80 1.94 -3.08
N TRP A 76 4.88 1.97 -3.87
CA TRP A 76 4.89 2.72 -5.12
C TRP A 76 3.96 2.12 -6.18
N ASP A 77 3.84 0.81 -6.22
CA ASP A 77 2.87 0.16 -7.12
C ASP A 77 1.42 0.50 -6.70
N LEU A 78 1.15 0.58 -5.39
CA LEU A 78 -0.13 1.05 -4.88
C LEU A 78 -0.38 2.51 -5.22
N TYR A 79 0.64 3.36 -5.08
CA TYR A 79 0.54 4.76 -5.47
C TYR A 79 0.26 4.92 -6.96
N ALA A 80 0.96 4.15 -7.80
CA ALA A 80 0.73 4.11 -9.25
C ALA A 80 -0.71 3.67 -9.57
N ALA A 81 -1.20 2.60 -8.93
CA ALA A 81 -2.56 2.10 -9.13
C ALA A 81 -3.65 3.09 -8.69
N ALA A 82 -3.42 3.81 -7.58
CA ALA A 82 -4.36 4.81 -7.06
C ALA A 82 -4.45 6.05 -7.92
N ASN A 83 -3.37 6.41 -8.59
CA ASN A 83 -3.21 7.70 -9.26
C ASN A 83 -3.08 7.61 -10.79
N GLU A 84 -3.12 6.40 -11.36
CA GLU A 84 -2.89 6.18 -12.81
C GLU A 84 -1.60 6.88 -13.29
N PHE A 85 -0.53 6.67 -12.54
CA PHE A 85 0.69 7.46 -12.57
C PHE A 85 1.92 6.55 -12.52
N ASP A 86 2.76 6.60 -13.52
CA ASP A 86 4.04 5.87 -13.53
C ASP A 86 5.06 6.58 -12.64
N ILE A 87 5.05 6.24 -11.35
CA ILE A 87 5.93 6.87 -10.36
C ILE A 87 7.41 6.53 -10.57
N TYR A 88 7.73 5.36 -11.15
CA TYR A 88 9.11 4.98 -11.44
C TYR A 88 9.70 5.84 -12.55
N ARG A 89 8.92 6.06 -13.61
CA ARG A 89 9.26 6.99 -14.68
C ARG A 89 9.36 8.42 -14.16
N ALA A 90 8.39 8.86 -13.37
CA ALA A 90 8.40 10.20 -12.78
C ALA A 90 9.63 10.44 -11.89
N TRP A 91 10.05 9.43 -11.13
CA TRP A 91 11.28 9.50 -10.36
C TRP A 91 12.52 9.61 -11.26
N ALA A 92 12.60 8.80 -12.32
CA ALA A 92 13.69 8.89 -13.28
C ALA A 92 13.75 10.27 -13.96
N GLU A 93 12.59 10.82 -14.36
CA GLU A 93 12.50 12.18 -14.93
C GLU A 93 12.96 13.25 -13.92
N ALA A 94 12.54 13.15 -12.64
CA ALA A 94 12.96 14.08 -11.60
C ALA A 94 14.49 14.08 -11.40
N VAL A 95 15.09 12.89 -11.32
CA VAL A 95 16.55 12.75 -11.13
C VAL A 95 17.32 13.21 -12.36
N ALA A 96 16.86 12.89 -13.57
CA ALA A 96 17.59 13.20 -14.80
C ALA A 96 17.42 14.64 -15.27
N TYR A 97 16.25 15.24 -15.05
CA TYR A 97 15.86 16.52 -15.63
C TYR A 97 15.36 17.56 -14.63
N GLY A 98 15.28 17.23 -13.35
CA GLY A 98 14.77 18.13 -12.30
C GLY A 98 13.26 18.44 -12.42
N THR A 99 12.51 17.68 -13.19
CA THR A 99 11.08 17.94 -13.47
C THR A 99 10.30 16.66 -13.66
N ILE A 100 8.98 16.73 -13.44
CA ILE A 100 8.02 15.63 -13.66
C ILE A 100 6.90 16.16 -14.57
N HIS A 101 6.66 15.48 -15.67
CA HIS A 101 5.64 15.88 -16.64
C HIS A 101 4.27 15.24 -16.39
N GLN A 102 4.24 14.07 -15.77
CA GLN A 102 3.00 13.36 -15.45
C GLN A 102 2.30 14.01 -14.26
N ARG A 103 0.97 13.91 -14.23
CA ARG A 103 0.15 14.33 -13.09
C ARG A 103 -0.65 13.16 -12.55
N PRO A 104 -0.66 12.90 -11.23
CA PRO A 104 -1.48 11.87 -10.63
C PRO A 104 -2.97 12.18 -10.82
N SER A 105 -3.77 11.18 -11.24
CA SER A 105 -5.22 11.33 -11.44
C SER A 105 -5.96 11.52 -10.12
N ARG A 106 -5.44 10.92 -9.05
CA ARG A 106 -6.09 10.83 -7.72
C ARG A 106 -7.49 10.22 -7.79
N ALA A 107 -7.71 9.32 -8.75
CA ALA A 107 -9.02 8.76 -9.03
C ALA A 107 -9.43 7.64 -8.07
N TYR A 108 -8.44 6.92 -7.50
CA TYR A 108 -8.68 5.73 -6.69
C TYR A 108 -7.98 5.80 -5.34
N SER A 109 -8.50 5.02 -4.41
CA SER A 109 -7.75 4.46 -3.29
C SER A 109 -7.21 3.09 -3.69
N ALA A 110 -6.06 2.69 -3.19
CA ALA A 110 -5.50 1.37 -3.47
C ALA A 110 -5.03 0.69 -2.18
N GLY A 111 -5.07 -0.63 -2.19
CA GLY A 111 -4.65 -1.44 -1.05
C GLY A 111 -4.01 -2.74 -1.47
N MET A 112 -3.26 -3.33 -0.56
CA MET A 112 -2.66 -4.64 -0.72
C MET A 112 -2.98 -5.52 0.47
N ILE A 113 -3.26 -6.79 0.20
CA ILE A 113 -3.49 -7.82 1.21
C ILE A 113 -2.42 -8.87 1.04
N ALA A 114 -1.62 -9.09 2.09
CA ALA A 114 -0.73 -10.22 2.20
C ALA A 114 -1.50 -11.39 2.81
N LEU A 115 -1.50 -12.53 2.12
CA LEU A 115 -2.22 -13.73 2.49
C LEU A 115 -1.24 -14.75 3.06
N ARG A 116 -1.48 -15.19 4.29
CA ARG A 116 -0.62 -16.15 4.99
C ARG A 116 -1.43 -17.36 5.39
N PRO A 117 -0.82 -18.57 5.37
CA PRO A 117 -1.40 -19.75 5.96
C PRO A 117 -1.38 -19.68 7.49
N ASP A 118 -2.09 -20.61 8.14
CA ASP A 118 -2.09 -20.73 9.60
C ASP A 118 -0.77 -21.28 10.15
N GLN A 119 -0.04 -22.03 9.35
CA GLN A 119 1.29 -22.58 9.67
C GLN A 119 2.25 -22.41 8.50
N ASP A 120 3.52 -22.21 8.81
CA ASP A 120 4.56 -22.17 7.80
C ASP A 120 4.91 -23.58 7.30
N GLY A 121 5.40 -23.65 6.07
CA GLY A 121 5.75 -24.89 5.38
C GLY A 121 5.80 -24.69 3.87
N GLU A 122 5.43 -25.70 3.12
CA GLU A 122 5.24 -25.60 1.68
C GLU A 122 3.76 -25.34 1.34
N ILE A 123 3.51 -24.43 0.42
CA ILE A 123 2.15 -24.15 -0.08
C ILE A 123 1.57 -25.39 -0.72
N ARG A 124 0.36 -25.77 -0.30
CA ARG A 124 -0.39 -26.92 -0.85
C ARG A 124 -1.46 -26.48 -1.84
N GLY A 125 -2.00 -25.28 -1.67
CA GLY A 125 -3.03 -24.71 -2.54
C GLY A 125 -3.76 -23.53 -1.93
N TYR A 126 -4.81 -23.10 -2.60
CA TYR A 126 -5.63 -21.96 -2.23
C TYR A 126 -7.11 -22.29 -2.38
N GLU A 127 -7.93 -21.78 -1.47
CA GLU A 127 -9.38 -21.77 -1.60
C GLU A 127 -9.90 -20.34 -1.71
N GLY A 128 -11.06 -20.16 -2.36
CA GLY A 128 -11.73 -18.86 -2.46
C GLY A 128 -11.20 -17.90 -3.51
N VAL A 129 -10.11 -18.20 -4.20
CA VAL A 129 -9.51 -17.31 -5.22
C VAL A 129 -10.47 -17.04 -6.36
N ASP A 130 -11.12 -18.08 -6.91
CA ASP A 130 -12.07 -17.93 -8.02
C ASP A 130 -13.31 -17.11 -7.61
N GLU A 131 -13.75 -17.25 -6.37
CA GLU A 131 -14.85 -16.44 -5.85
C GLU A 131 -14.46 -14.97 -5.82
N ILE A 132 -13.30 -14.64 -5.27
CA ILE A 132 -12.80 -13.27 -5.22
C ILE A 132 -12.59 -12.71 -6.62
N GLN A 133 -12.08 -13.50 -7.55
CA GLN A 133 -11.92 -13.08 -8.94
C GLN A 133 -13.26 -12.77 -9.61
N ARG A 134 -14.31 -13.55 -9.35
CA ARG A 134 -15.65 -13.25 -9.87
C ARG A 134 -16.27 -12.01 -9.25
N ARG A 135 -16.06 -11.78 -7.94
CA ARG A 135 -16.66 -10.65 -7.20
C ARG A 135 -15.94 -9.32 -7.44
N PHE A 136 -14.63 -9.35 -7.48
CA PHE A 136 -13.80 -8.15 -7.42
C PHE A 136 -12.74 -8.06 -8.51
N GLY A 137 -12.75 -8.96 -9.49
CA GLY A 137 -11.71 -9.06 -10.53
C GLY A 137 -11.45 -7.75 -11.28
N GLU A 138 -12.49 -6.93 -11.53
CA GLU A 138 -12.36 -5.63 -12.18
C GLU A 138 -11.52 -4.62 -11.38
N TRP A 139 -11.44 -4.80 -10.05
CA TRP A 139 -10.71 -3.94 -9.14
C TRP A 139 -9.32 -4.47 -8.79
N ILE A 140 -9.03 -5.73 -9.13
CA ILE A 140 -7.72 -6.34 -8.90
C ILE A 140 -6.73 -5.81 -9.94
N VAL A 141 -5.68 -5.12 -9.48
CA VAL A 141 -4.64 -4.55 -10.36
C VAL A 141 -3.43 -5.46 -10.49
N ALA A 142 -3.19 -6.32 -9.51
CA ALA A 142 -2.15 -7.33 -9.53
C ALA A 142 -2.38 -8.36 -8.43
N SER A 143 -1.90 -9.57 -8.64
CA SER A 143 -1.90 -10.62 -7.62
C SER A 143 -0.70 -11.55 -7.81
N ARG A 144 -0.35 -12.24 -6.74
CA ARG A 144 0.64 -13.31 -6.76
C ARG A 144 0.15 -14.46 -5.90
N PHE A 145 0.12 -15.63 -6.49
CA PHE A 145 -0.17 -16.90 -5.84
C PHE A 145 0.91 -17.90 -6.28
N PRO A 146 1.96 -18.12 -5.47
CA PRO A 146 2.99 -19.11 -5.78
C PRO A 146 2.40 -20.51 -6.01
N ASP A 147 3.04 -21.29 -6.86
CA ASP A 147 2.64 -22.66 -7.13
C ASP A 147 2.75 -23.55 -5.88
N PRO A 148 1.97 -24.62 -5.79
CA PRO A 148 2.15 -25.64 -4.76
C PRO A 148 3.59 -26.17 -4.73
N GLY A 149 4.14 -26.37 -3.53
CA GLY A 149 5.54 -26.71 -3.28
C GLY A 149 6.45 -25.50 -3.01
N ALA A 150 6.00 -24.27 -3.27
CA ALA A 150 6.76 -23.10 -2.89
C ALA A 150 6.78 -22.94 -1.36
N PRO A 151 7.92 -22.53 -0.75
CA PRO A 151 7.99 -22.31 0.68
C PRO A 151 7.16 -21.08 1.07
N THR A 152 6.56 -21.13 2.25
CA THR A 152 5.91 -19.94 2.85
C THR A 152 6.97 -18.95 3.32
N GLN A 153 6.54 -17.71 3.53
CA GLN A 153 7.39 -16.67 4.12
C GLN A 153 6.88 -16.36 5.53
N PRO A 154 7.63 -16.69 6.59
CA PRO A 154 7.20 -16.43 7.96
C PRO A 154 7.10 -14.93 8.26
N VAL A 155 6.37 -14.58 9.31
CA VAL A 155 6.13 -13.17 9.69
C VAL A 155 7.44 -12.45 9.99
N GLU A 156 8.39 -13.15 10.60
CA GLU A 156 9.72 -12.62 10.96
C GLU A 156 10.56 -12.24 9.74
N ALA A 157 10.27 -12.83 8.58
CA ALA A 157 10.95 -12.50 7.32
C ALA A 157 10.43 -11.20 6.66
N GLY A 158 9.43 -10.55 7.24
CA GLY A 158 8.93 -9.25 6.81
C GLY A 158 7.41 -9.18 6.54
N TYR A 159 6.96 -7.98 6.18
CA TYR A 159 5.54 -7.68 5.99
C TYR A 159 4.89 -8.37 4.80
N MET A 160 5.67 -8.70 3.77
CA MET A 160 5.16 -9.37 2.58
C MET A 160 5.04 -10.87 2.82
N ALA A 161 3.87 -11.43 2.54
CA ALA A 161 3.73 -12.86 2.30
C ALA A 161 4.03 -13.20 0.84
N ASN A 162 4.25 -14.49 0.56
CA ASN A 162 4.45 -14.94 -0.82
C ASN A 162 3.18 -14.75 -1.68
N ALA A 163 2.00 -14.97 -1.09
CA ALA A 163 0.72 -14.73 -1.73
C ALA A 163 0.17 -13.35 -1.35
N TRP A 164 -0.30 -12.60 -2.33
CA TRP A 164 -0.87 -11.27 -2.11
C TRP A 164 -1.78 -10.83 -3.26
N ILE A 165 -2.68 -9.90 -2.97
CA ILE A 165 -3.54 -9.22 -3.93
C ILE A 165 -3.40 -7.71 -3.74
N ARG A 166 -3.30 -6.96 -4.84
CA ARG A 166 -3.44 -5.51 -4.89
C ARG A 166 -4.74 -5.16 -5.56
N ILE A 167 -5.50 -4.26 -4.94
CA ILE A 167 -6.79 -3.79 -5.45
C ILE A 167 -6.85 -2.27 -5.40
N ARG A 168 -7.75 -1.68 -6.20
CA ARG A 168 -8.09 -0.26 -6.14
C ARG A 168 -9.60 -0.07 -6.22
N HIS A 169 -10.11 1.02 -5.66
CA HIS A 169 -11.51 1.41 -5.77
C HIS A 169 -11.65 2.94 -5.60
N PRO A 170 -12.57 3.63 -6.31
CA PRO A 170 -12.79 5.07 -6.12
C PRO A 170 -13.23 5.41 -4.70
N ASP A 171 -14.07 4.58 -4.09
CA ASP A 171 -14.54 4.73 -2.71
C ASP A 171 -13.61 3.98 -1.74
N TYR A 172 -13.10 4.69 -0.74
CA TYR A 172 -12.17 4.14 0.25
C TYR A 172 -12.81 3.14 1.22
N ASP A 173 -14.04 3.39 1.65
CA ASP A 173 -14.69 2.49 2.60
C ASP A 173 -15.10 1.20 1.91
N HIS A 174 -15.50 1.27 0.64
CA HIS A 174 -15.73 0.09 -0.19
C HIS A 174 -14.44 -0.70 -0.44
N LEU A 175 -13.31 -0.02 -0.72
CA LEU A 175 -12.01 -0.66 -0.81
C LEU A 175 -11.68 -1.46 0.46
N ARG A 176 -11.86 -0.85 1.63
CA ARG A 176 -11.62 -1.53 2.91
C ARG A 176 -12.49 -2.76 3.09
N TRP A 177 -13.78 -2.62 2.79
CA TRP A 177 -14.70 -3.76 2.84
C TRP A 177 -14.25 -4.89 1.90
N MET A 178 -13.89 -4.58 0.66
CA MET A 178 -13.35 -5.57 -0.28
C MET A 178 -12.11 -6.26 0.26
N MET A 179 -11.17 -5.51 0.86
CA MET A 179 -9.98 -6.07 1.49
C MET A 179 -10.33 -7.02 2.63
N ASP A 180 -11.33 -6.68 3.45
CA ASP A 180 -11.83 -7.54 4.52
C ASP A 180 -12.43 -8.83 3.98
N GLU A 181 -13.24 -8.75 2.93
CA GLU A 181 -13.82 -9.92 2.27
C GLU A 181 -12.75 -10.82 1.67
N ILE A 182 -11.76 -10.28 0.98
CA ILE A 182 -10.63 -11.05 0.42
C ILE A 182 -9.91 -11.80 1.53
N GLY A 183 -9.57 -11.11 2.62
CA GLY A 183 -8.86 -11.73 3.75
C GLY A 183 -9.65 -12.79 4.51
N ARG A 184 -10.99 -12.76 4.44
CA ARG A 184 -11.86 -13.79 5.04
C ARG A 184 -12.09 -14.98 4.10
N THR A 185 -12.18 -14.72 2.80
CA THR A 185 -12.57 -15.71 1.79
C THR A 185 -11.40 -16.56 1.34
N ILE A 186 -10.24 -15.94 1.10
CA ILE A 186 -9.08 -16.69 0.61
C ILE A 186 -8.38 -17.38 1.76
N GLN A 187 -8.24 -18.70 1.64
CA GLN A 187 -7.46 -19.53 2.54
C GLN A 187 -6.20 -20.01 1.80
N VAL A 188 -5.06 -19.87 2.46
CA VAL A 188 -3.78 -20.42 1.98
C VAL A 188 -3.48 -21.68 2.78
N HIS A 189 -3.36 -22.80 2.10
CA HIS A 189 -3.03 -24.08 2.73
C HIS A 189 -1.54 -24.33 2.60
N ALA A 190 -0.87 -24.66 3.72
CA ALA A 190 0.54 -25.03 3.77
C ALA A 190 0.79 -26.15 4.79
N GLY A 191 1.91 -26.85 4.63
CA GLY A 191 2.30 -27.94 5.53
C GLY A 191 3.37 -28.85 4.97
#